data_5e87671efa06fbf8d1a002ef4ce90bd9
#
_entry.id   5e87671efa06fbf8d1a002ef4ce90bd9
#
_cell.length_a   1.000
_cell.length_b   1.000
_cell.length_c   1.000
_cell.angle_alpha   90.00
_cell.angle_beta   90.00
_cell.angle_gamma   90.00
#
_symmetry.space_group_name_H-M   'P 1'
#
loop_
_entity.id
_entity.type
_entity.pdbx_description
1 polymer ?
#
loop_
_entity_poly.entity_id
_entity_poly.type
_entity_poly.pdbx_seq_one_letter_code
_entity_poly.pdbx_strand_id
1 'polypeptide(L)'
;LVHVFDISVAKIGNICLQYIICNLRIFLVSGRYEYHNKGIDVFLDALGMVNTALSQSQSNVLALCAVMGGHSGVNADAVSGDPAKLPGQGGFWISSHHVYNQPNDPILNACQRLGLDNRPENHVQVIFDPALLDGKDGFLNMRYEEVLAACDLGVFPSWYEPWGYTPQESAAHAVPTVTTDLSGFGMWVRSSQRDKNGVTIICRRQTSYDETAASLRDVLLQYASLPEEQMQEHRHMVRHVAEGCSWEQFFPYYVQAYGLALDKARQRSSQPAGGSTTLTRVLAATMSTTPNLHSFTALTSLPPAIGRLRELAHNLWWSWHPECHYLFSALNEEEWERSNHNPIATLEKATRARLIIVAHEQSYLRLYNQTMAAFDAYMAEAPQSFGPLTPQQPLAYFSTEYGLSECLPIYSGGLGVLSGDHLKSASDLNIPLVAVGLLYKNGYFRQIIDKNGDQTPVYPENDFATLP
;
A
#
# COMPACT_ATOMS: atom_id res chain seq x y z
N LEU A 1 7.40 2.10 20.29
CA LEU A 1 6.68 3.13 19.51
C LEU A 1 7.15 4.56 19.86
N VAL A 2 7.21 4.94 21.15
CA VAL A 2 7.67 6.27 21.57
C VAL A 2 9.10 6.54 21.09
N HIS A 3 10.01 5.56 21.18
CA HIS A 3 11.41 5.72 20.77
C HIS A 3 11.62 5.83 19.24
N VAL A 4 10.78 5.17 18.45
CA VAL A 4 10.78 5.28 16.98
C VAL A 4 10.22 6.65 16.57
N PHE A 5 9.19 7.12 17.26
CA PHE A 5 8.57 8.42 17.04
C PHE A 5 9.57 9.57 17.23
N ASP A 6 10.32 9.58 18.34
CA ASP A 6 11.32 10.61 18.63
C ASP A 6 12.47 10.65 17.60
N ILE A 7 12.90 9.48 17.10
CA ILE A 7 13.97 9.38 16.08
C ILE A 7 13.45 9.86 14.71
N SER A 8 12.20 9.53 14.37
CA SER A 8 11.59 9.87 13.08
C SER A 8 11.32 11.37 12.96
N VAL A 9 10.71 11.96 14.00
CA VAL A 9 10.50 13.41 14.08
C VAL A 9 11.84 14.16 14.06
N ALA A 10 12.88 13.65 14.75
CA ALA A 10 14.20 14.24 14.75
C ALA A 10 14.88 14.16 13.37
N LYS A 11 14.69 13.07 12.58
CA LYS A 11 15.23 12.97 11.23
C LYS A 11 14.57 13.96 10.27
N ILE A 12 13.25 13.98 10.23
CA ILE A 12 12.50 14.93 9.39
C ILE A 12 12.76 16.36 9.88
N GLY A 13 12.81 16.58 11.21
CA GLY A 13 13.16 17.84 11.82
C GLY A 13 14.59 18.28 11.50
N ASN A 14 15.59 17.40 11.45
CA ASN A 14 16.98 17.74 11.11
C ASN A 14 17.14 18.21 9.66
N ILE A 15 16.30 17.76 8.74
CA ILE A 15 16.25 18.27 7.37
C ILE A 15 15.73 19.72 7.36
N CYS A 16 14.87 20.06 8.34
CA CYS A 16 14.31 21.41 8.53
C CYS A 16 15.07 22.26 9.59
N LEU A 17 16.02 21.67 10.32
CA LEU A 17 16.65 22.22 11.54
C LEU A 17 17.68 23.33 11.32
N GLN A 18 17.84 23.87 10.12
CA GLN A 18 18.54 25.15 9.98
C GLN A 18 17.70 26.35 10.46
N TYR A 19 16.41 26.12 10.75
CA TYR A 19 15.54 27.11 11.40
C TYR A 19 14.92 26.45 12.63
N ILE A 20 15.17 27.03 13.81
CA ILE A 20 14.48 26.68 15.06
C ILE A 20 13.00 27.02 14.85
N ILE A 21 12.26 26.10 14.28
CA ILE A 21 10.82 26.27 14.07
C ILE A 21 10.13 25.73 15.34
N CYS A 22 9.90 26.64 16.29
CA CYS A 22 8.99 26.36 17.39
C CYS A 22 7.59 26.13 16.83
N ASN A 23 6.84 25.17 17.37
CA ASN A 23 5.46 24.84 16.97
C ASN A 23 5.33 24.37 15.49
N LEU A 24 6.19 23.47 15.04
CA LEU A 24 6.10 22.84 13.73
C LEU A 24 5.08 21.70 13.75
N ARG A 25 4.19 21.67 12.74
CA ARG A 25 3.30 20.54 12.43
C ARG A 25 3.64 19.95 11.07
N ILE A 26 3.62 18.62 10.98
CA ILE A 26 3.95 17.88 9.74
C ILE A 26 2.66 17.34 9.14
N PHE A 27 2.31 17.81 7.95
CA PHE A 27 1.15 17.35 7.19
C PHE A 27 1.61 16.50 6.00
N LEU A 28 0.98 15.34 5.78
CA LEU A 28 1.35 14.41 4.73
C LEU A 28 0.23 14.22 3.72
N VAL A 29 0.56 14.32 2.42
CA VAL A 29 -0.22 13.71 1.35
C VAL A 29 0.63 12.63 0.69
N SER A 30 0.08 11.45 0.49
CA SER A 30 0.79 10.31 -0.12
C SER A 30 -0.08 9.53 -1.08
N GLY A 31 0.56 8.82 -2.02
CA GLY A 31 -0.12 7.96 -2.98
C GLY A 31 0.49 8.01 -4.38
N ARG A 32 -0.27 7.56 -5.38
CA ARG A 32 0.11 7.66 -6.79
C ARG A 32 0.07 9.11 -7.26
N TYR A 33 0.93 9.47 -8.21
CA TYR A 33 0.98 10.83 -8.76
C TYR A 33 -0.22 11.10 -9.70
N GLU A 34 -1.41 11.08 -9.12
CA GLU A 34 -2.66 11.46 -9.80
C GLU A 34 -3.08 12.84 -9.28
N TYR A 35 -2.44 13.89 -9.78
CA TYR A 35 -2.47 15.26 -9.26
C TYR A 35 -3.86 15.77 -8.90
N HIS A 36 -4.84 15.61 -9.79
CA HIS A 36 -6.22 16.01 -9.56
C HIS A 36 -7.03 14.96 -8.79
N ASN A 37 -6.90 13.67 -9.17
CA ASN A 37 -7.72 12.63 -8.57
C ASN A 37 -7.39 12.41 -7.09
N LYS A 38 -6.11 12.46 -6.71
CA LYS A 38 -5.68 12.38 -5.30
C LYS A 38 -5.85 13.70 -4.53
N GLY A 39 -6.27 14.78 -5.21
CA GLY A 39 -6.52 16.07 -4.60
C GLY A 39 -5.27 16.82 -4.16
N ILE A 40 -4.12 16.49 -4.76
CA ILE A 40 -2.85 17.18 -4.49
C ILE A 40 -2.97 18.67 -4.84
N ASP A 41 -3.69 18.99 -5.91
CA ASP A 41 -4.02 20.35 -6.33
C ASP A 41 -4.75 21.14 -5.22
N VAL A 42 -5.82 20.57 -4.70
CA VAL A 42 -6.63 21.18 -3.62
C VAL A 42 -5.80 21.33 -2.34
N PHE A 43 -4.95 20.35 -2.03
CA PHE A 43 -4.07 20.43 -0.86
C PHE A 43 -3.08 21.60 -0.98
N LEU A 44 -2.41 21.73 -2.13
CA LEU A 44 -1.47 22.83 -2.37
C LEU A 44 -2.16 24.20 -2.37
N ASP A 45 -3.33 24.33 -3.00
CA ASP A 45 -4.08 25.57 -2.98
C ASP A 45 -4.52 25.94 -1.56
N ALA A 46 -4.97 24.98 -0.74
CA ALA A 46 -5.26 25.19 0.66
C ALA A 46 -4.02 25.63 1.46
N LEU A 47 -2.84 25.03 1.20
CA LEU A 47 -1.58 25.41 1.83
C LEU A 47 -1.15 26.84 1.50
N GLY A 48 -1.37 27.31 0.27
CA GLY A 48 -1.13 28.71 -0.11
C GLY A 48 -1.98 29.67 0.71
N MET A 49 -3.25 29.34 0.96
CA MET A 49 -4.13 30.12 1.82
C MET A 49 -3.69 30.04 3.30
N VAL A 50 -3.25 28.87 3.77
CA VAL A 50 -2.70 28.68 5.12
C VAL A 50 -1.46 29.53 5.34
N ASN A 51 -0.52 29.53 4.38
CA ASN A 51 0.72 30.33 4.45
C ASN A 51 0.39 31.83 4.65
N THR A 52 -0.59 32.33 3.91
CA THR A 52 -1.05 33.71 4.05
C THR A 52 -1.70 33.98 5.42
N ALA A 53 -2.54 33.05 5.90
CA ALA A 53 -3.27 33.20 7.17
C ALA A 53 -2.35 33.11 8.40
N LEU A 54 -1.29 32.28 8.35
CA LEU A 54 -0.34 32.12 9.44
C LEU A 54 0.68 33.26 9.57
N SER A 55 0.73 34.22 8.64
CA SER A 55 1.69 35.34 8.62
C SER A 55 1.72 36.17 9.93
N GLN A 56 0.72 36.08 10.78
CA GLN A 56 0.64 36.70 12.09
C GLN A 56 0.64 35.69 13.25
N SER A 57 0.97 34.43 12.99
CA SER A 57 0.96 33.34 13.96
C SER A 57 2.39 32.89 14.29
N GLN A 58 2.54 32.15 15.38
CA GLN A 58 3.79 31.45 15.71
C GLN A 58 3.78 29.98 15.24
N SER A 59 2.71 29.56 14.60
CA SER A 59 2.57 28.17 14.08
C SER A 59 3.23 28.04 12.71
N ASN A 60 3.85 26.89 12.48
CA ASN A 60 4.50 26.57 11.22
C ASN A 60 4.06 25.17 10.74
N VAL A 61 4.03 24.98 9.43
CA VAL A 61 3.62 23.74 8.79
C VAL A 61 4.71 23.26 7.84
N LEU A 62 5.09 22.00 7.97
CA LEU A 62 5.83 21.28 6.95
C LEU A 62 4.85 20.36 6.21
N ALA A 63 4.64 20.61 4.94
CA ALA A 63 3.82 19.77 4.07
C ALA A 63 4.73 18.80 3.30
N LEU A 64 4.55 17.51 3.54
CA LEU A 64 5.27 16.44 2.84
C LEU A 64 4.36 15.86 1.76
N CYS A 65 4.74 16.02 0.49
CA CYS A 65 4.10 15.40 -0.66
C CYS A 65 4.90 14.14 -1.04
N ALA A 66 4.59 13.01 -0.41
CA ALA A 66 5.22 11.71 -0.70
C ALA A 66 4.47 11.01 -1.83
N VAL A 67 4.74 11.40 -3.06
CA VAL A 67 3.98 11.01 -4.24
C VAL A 67 4.93 10.49 -5.30
N MET A 68 4.88 9.19 -5.58
CA MET A 68 5.81 8.51 -6.47
C MET A 68 5.78 9.09 -7.89
N GLY A 69 6.89 9.74 -8.27
CA GLY A 69 7.09 10.37 -9.57
C GLY A 69 8.39 9.94 -10.25
N GLY A 70 8.53 10.24 -11.53
CA GLY A 70 9.75 9.93 -12.26
C GLY A 70 10.90 10.86 -11.85
N HIS A 71 12.03 10.30 -11.42
CA HIS A 71 13.22 11.05 -11.00
C HIS A 71 14.52 10.34 -11.37
N SER A 72 15.63 11.09 -11.47
CA SER A 72 16.97 10.56 -11.81
C SER A 72 17.89 10.32 -10.61
N GLY A 73 17.35 10.44 -9.40
CA GLY A 73 18.10 10.27 -8.16
C GLY A 73 17.93 11.44 -7.21
N VAL A 74 18.53 11.30 -6.02
CA VAL A 74 18.45 12.29 -4.95
C VAL A 74 19.12 13.61 -5.35
N ASN A 75 18.52 14.72 -4.97
CA ASN A 75 19.11 16.05 -5.09
C ASN A 75 20.11 16.26 -3.93
N ALA A 76 21.39 16.07 -4.21
CA ALA A 76 22.45 16.20 -3.23
C ALA A 76 22.51 17.59 -2.57
N ASP A 77 22.10 18.62 -3.27
CA ASP A 77 22.05 19.99 -2.73
C ASP A 77 20.89 20.18 -1.75
N ALA A 78 19.76 19.53 -2.01
CA ALA A 78 18.65 19.48 -1.06
C ALA A 78 19.01 18.74 0.24
N VAL A 79 19.75 17.64 0.11
CA VAL A 79 20.19 16.81 1.26
C VAL A 79 21.30 17.49 2.07
N SER A 80 22.19 18.24 1.41
CA SER A 80 23.36 18.84 2.07
C SER A 80 22.99 19.87 3.14
N GLY A 81 21.82 20.49 3.01
CA GLY A 81 21.40 21.58 3.87
C GLY A 81 22.34 22.80 3.85
N ASP A 82 23.24 22.88 2.85
CA ASP A 82 24.22 23.96 2.70
C ASP A 82 23.55 25.25 2.24
N PRO A 83 23.54 26.32 3.05
CA PRO A 83 22.93 27.60 2.66
C PRO A 83 23.48 28.20 1.37
N ALA A 84 24.74 27.89 1.04
CA ALA A 84 25.37 28.36 -0.19
C ALA A 84 24.84 27.69 -1.47
N LYS A 85 24.14 26.55 -1.30
CA LYS A 85 23.58 25.75 -2.39
C LYS A 85 22.06 25.89 -2.55
N LEU A 86 21.46 26.79 -1.76
CA LEU A 86 20.02 27.04 -1.85
C LEU A 86 19.67 27.67 -3.19
N PRO A 87 18.50 27.34 -3.79
CA PRO A 87 18.01 28.03 -4.97
C PRO A 87 17.87 29.51 -4.68
N GLY A 88 18.18 30.36 -5.65
CA GLY A 88 18.32 31.81 -5.52
C GLY A 88 17.24 32.48 -4.67
N GLN A 89 17.62 33.53 -3.96
CA GLN A 89 16.81 34.30 -3.00
C GLN A 89 16.55 33.63 -1.62
N GLY A 90 17.31 32.57 -1.25
CA GLY A 90 17.31 32.04 0.12
C GLY A 90 16.18 31.05 0.47
N GLY A 91 15.41 30.57 -0.53
CA GLY A 91 14.45 29.48 -0.31
C GLY A 91 15.10 28.09 -0.35
N PHE A 92 14.45 27.09 0.24
CA PHE A 92 14.90 25.70 0.17
C PHE A 92 14.42 24.99 -1.09
N TRP A 93 15.09 23.89 -1.43
CA TRP A 93 14.61 22.99 -2.46
C TRP A 93 13.24 22.40 -2.10
N ILE A 94 12.28 22.50 -3.04
CA ILE A 94 10.95 21.88 -2.87
C ILE A 94 11.06 20.38 -3.10
N SER A 95 11.79 19.94 -4.14
CA SER A 95 11.93 18.52 -4.46
C SER A 95 13.19 17.93 -3.84
N SER A 96 13.03 16.79 -3.15
CA SER A 96 14.11 15.97 -2.59
C SER A 96 14.97 15.29 -3.66
N HIS A 97 14.43 15.12 -4.88
CA HIS A 97 15.05 14.43 -6.00
C HIS A 97 15.00 15.27 -7.28
N HIS A 98 15.83 14.92 -8.26
CA HIS A 98 15.78 15.51 -9.58
C HIS A 98 14.64 14.92 -10.40
N VAL A 99 13.53 15.63 -10.50
CA VAL A 99 12.34 15.22 -11.27
C VAL A 99 12.63 15.32 -12.76
N TYR A 100 12.26 14.29 -13.56
CA TYR A 100 12.60 14.25 -15.00
C TYR A 100 12.01 15.40 -15.81
N ASN A 101 10.78 15.83 -15.54
CA ASN A 101 10.12 16.91 -16.28
C ASN A 101 9.87 18.12 -15.37
N GLN A 102 10.87 18.52 -14.63
CA GLN A 102 10.78 19.59 -13.64
C GLN A 102 10.05 20.86 -14.13
N PRO A 103 10.28 21.38 -15.35
CA PRO A 103 9.60 22.60 -15.83
C PRO A 103 8.07 22.45 -15.97
N ASN A 104 7.57 21.23 -16.14
CA ASN A 104 6.14 20.94 -16.31
C ASN A 104 5.56 20.12 -15.17
N ASP A 105 6.30 19.94 -14.08
CA ASP A 105 5.80 19.20 -12.92
C ASP A 105 4.67 19.97 -12.23
N PRO A 106 3.47 19.38 -12.06
CA PRO A 106 2.30 20.07 -11.52
C PRO A 106 2.48 20.55 -10.08
N ILE A 107 3.19 19.78 -9.23
CA ILE A 107 3.44 20.15 -7.83
C ILE A 107 4.37 21.36 -7.77
N LEU A 108 5.50 21.31 -8.51
CA LEU A 108 6.48 22.40 -8.53
C LEU A 108 5.89 23.68 -9.10
N ASN A 109 5.10 23.58 -10.17
CA ASN A 109 4.41 24.71 -10.78
C ASN A 109 3.36 25.31 -9.84
N ALA A 110 2.62 24.49 -9.11
CA ALA A 110 1.67 24.97 -8.10
C ALA A 110 2.38 25.68 -6.96
N CYS A 111 3.48 25.14 -6.43
CA CYS A 111 4.27 25.79 -5.39
C CYS A 111 4.78 27.15 -5.86
N GLN A 112 5.30 27.25 -7.08
CA GLN A 112 5.74 28.51 -7.66
C GLN A 112 4.58 29.53 -7.79
N ARG A 113 3.44 29.11 -8.31
CA ARG A 113 2.23 29.95 -8.46
C ARG A 113 1.71 30.48 -7.13
N LEU A 114 1.79 29.67 -6.07
CA LEU A 114 1.26 29.96 -4.74
C LEU A 114 2.24 30.65 -3.81
N GLY A 115 3.48 30.90 -4.25
CA GLY A 115 4.53 31.46 -3.42
C GLY A 115 4.99 30.54 -2.29
N LEU A 116 4.80 29.23 -2.43
CA LEU A 116 5.29 28.20 -1.52
C LEU A 116 6.73 27.82 -1.94
N ASP A 117 7.64 28.78 -1.80
CA ASP A 117 9.02 28.69 -2.28
C ASP A 117 10.05 28.42 -1.17
N ASN A 118 9.55 27.95 -0.03
CA ASN A 118 10.32 27.54 1.12
C ASN A 118 11.28 28.63 1.67
N ARG A 119 10.94 29.90 1.53
CA ARG A 119 11.70 30.99 2.13
C ARG A 119 11.50 31.03 3.66
N PRO A 120 12.46 31.57 4.41
CA PRO A 120 12.38 31.68 5.88
C PRO A 120 11.15 32.42 6.41
N GLU A 121 10.63 33.37 5.66
CA GLU A 121 9.43 34.13 6.00
C GLU A 121 8.12 33.37 5.77
N ASN A 122 8.16 32.23 5.07
CA ASN A 122 6.99 31.39 4.85
C ASN A 122 6.72 30.52 6.07
N HIS A 123 5.48 30.52 6.53
CA HIS A 123 4.99 29.66 7.60
C HIS A 123 4.64 28.23 7.13
N VAL A 124 4.53 28.04 5.82
CA VAL A 124 4.34 26.74 5.18
C VAL A 124 5.57 26.41 4.35
N GLN A 125 6.22 25.33 4.69
CA GLN A 125 7.32 24.73 3.91
C GLN A 125 6.80 23.48 3.20
N VAL A 126 7.22 23.22 1.97
CA VAL A 126 6.78 22.07 1.17
C VAL A 126 7.98 21.22 0.79
N ILE A 127 7.90 19.94 1.04
CA ILE A 127 8.83 18.93 0.51
C ILE A 127 8.04 18.02 -0.42
N PHE A 128 8.45 17.95 -1.67
CA PHE A 128 8.00 16.97 -2.62
C PHE A 128 9.03 15.84 -2.69
N ASP A 129 8.64 14.66 -2.22
CA ASP A 129 9.44 13.44 -2.31
C ASP A 129 8.83 12.48 -3.35
N PRO A 130 9.42 12.39 -4.56
CA PRO A 130 8.92 11.53 -5.63
C PRO A 130 9.42 10.09 -5.51
N ALA A 131 10.26 9.77 -4.52
CA ALA A 131 10.81 8.44 -4.35
C ALA A 131 9.85 7.49 -3.62
N LEU A 132 10.07 6.19 -3.79
CA LEU A 132 9.42 5.18 -2.95
C LEU A 132 10.06 5.21 -1.56
N LEU A 133 9.24 5.34 -0.53
CA LEU A 133 9.70 5.33 0.87
C LEU A 133 9.93 3.88 1.35
N ASP A 134 11.00 3.27 0.87
CA ASP A 134 11.43 1.90 1.20
C ASP A 134 12.55 1.83 2.27
N GLY A 135 12.94 2.99 2.81
CA GLY A 135 14.05 3.14 3.75
C GLY A 135 15.40 3.39 3.09
N LYS A 136 15.48 3.50 1.75
CA LYS A 136 16.71 3.66 0.97
C LYS A 136 16.59 4.76 -0.11
N ASP A 137 15.61 5.63 0.02
CA ASP A 137 15.33 6.72 -0.93
C ASP A 137 16.48 7.74 -1.08
N GLY A 138 17.43 7.75 -0.14
CA GLY A 138 18.58 8.66 -0.17
C GLY A 138 18.33 10.03 0.45
N PHE A 139 17.08 10.36 0.80
CA PHE A 139 16.68 11.60 1.45
C PHE A 139 16.19 11.35 2.87
N LEU A 140 14.98 10.83 3.07
CA LEU A 140 14.45 10.47 4.40
C LEU A 140 15.10 9.19 4.93
N ASN A 141 15.35 8.22 4.09
CA ASN A 141 15.83 6.89 4.43
C ASN A 141 14.97 6.24 5.54
N MET A 142 13.67 6.39 5.39
CA MET A 142 12.63 5.87 6.27
C MET A 142 11.60 5.11 5.44
N ARG A 143 11.04 4.05 6.03
CA ARG A 143 9.90 3.38 5.40
C ARG A 143 8.64 4.22 5.52
N TYR A 144 7.69 3.97 4.63
CA TYR A 144 6.43 4.71 4.57
C TYR A 144 5.71 4.79 5.93
N GLU A 145 5.64 3.67 6.64
CA GLU A 145 4.98 3.59 7.95
C GLU A 145 5.69 4.43 9.02
N GLU A 146 7.01 4.54 8.93
CA GLU A 146 7.81 5.35 9.84
C GLU A 146 7.61 6.85 9.57
N VAL A 147 7.55 7.23 8.28
CA VAL A 147 7.26 8.61 7.87
C VAL A 147 5.84 9.00 8.29
N LEU A 148 4.88 8.11 8.00
CA LEU A 148 3.47 8.34 8.36
C LEU A 148 3.31 8.55 9.87
N ALA A 149 3.90 7.67 10.69
CA ALA A 149 3.82 7.76 12.14
C ALA A 149 4.46 9.05 12.72
N ALA A 150 5.38 9.67 11.98
CA ALA A 150 6.00 10.95 12.37
C ALA A 150 5.15 12.18 12.04
N CYS A 151 4.08 12.02 11.25
CA CYS A 151 3.23 13.12 10.83
C CYS A 151 2.17 13.49 11.89
N ASP A 152 1.71 14.74 11.86
CA ASP A 152 0.64 15.24 12.71
C ASP A 152 -0.73 15.13 12.04
N LEU A 153 -0.77 15.14 10.72
CA LEU A 153 -2.00 15.06 9.94
C LEU A 153 -1.78 14.38 8.60
N GLY A 154 -2.55 13.34 8.30
CA GLY A 154 -2.68 12.77 6.98
C GLY A 154 -3.78 13.49 6.18
N VAL A 155 -3.49 13.95 4.96
CA VAL A 155 -4.41 14.77 4.15
C VAL A 155 -4.64 14.11 2.79
N PHE A 156 -5.82 13.52 2.60
CA PHE A 156 -6.16 12.73 1.42
C PHE A 156 -7.46 13.25 0.77
N PRO A 157 -7.45 14.43 0.16
CA PRO A 157 -8.65 15.09 -0.34
C PRO A 157 -9.02 14.61 -1.75
N SER A 158 -9.05 13.28 -1.97
CA SER A 158 -9.27 12.66 -3.27
C SER A 158 -10.63 13.04 -3.88
N TRP A 159 -10.66 13.20 -5.22
CA TRP A 159 -11.88 13.38 -5.99
C TRP A 159 -12.69 12.08 -6.09
N TYR A 160 -12.01 10.94 -6.19
CA TYR A 160 -12.63 9.63 -6.14
C TYR A 160 -11.66 8.59 -5.59
N GLU A 161 -12.14 7.81 -4.63
CA GLU A 161 -11.40 6.69 -4.08
C GLU A 161 -12.39 5.58 -3.73
N PRO A 162 -12.31 4.37 -4.33
CA PRO A 162 -13.26 3.28 -4.06
C PRO A 162 -13.37 2.94 -2.59
N TRP A 163 -12.22 2.83 -1.91
CA TRP A 163 -12.16 2.72 -0.45
C TRP A 163 -11.30 3.83 0.15
N GLY A 164 -10.02 3.85 -0.09
CA GLY A 164 -9.03 4.78 0.46
C GLY A 164 -8.18 4.11 1.54
N TYR A 165 -7.22 3.31 1.11
CA TYR A 165 -6.27 2.69 2.03
C TYR A 165 -5.39 3.73 2.71
N THR A 166 -4.88 4.72 1.99
CA THR A 166 -4.00 5.75 2.56
C THR A 166 -4.61 6.52 3.73
N PRO A 167 -5.87 7.00 3.70
CA PRO A 167 -6.48 7.57 4.89
C PRO A 167 -6.75 6.55 6.01
N GLN A 168 -7.06 5.29 5.68
CA GLN A 168 -7.21 4.23 6.68
C GLN A 168 -5.88 3.88 7.35
N GLU A 169 -4.80 3.76 6.59
CA GLU A 169 -3.44 3.52 7.10
C GLU A 169 -2.99 4.66 8.01
N SER A 170 -3.23 5.91 7.62
CA SER A 170 -2.98 7.09 8.45
C SER A 170 -3.69 6.96 9.80
N ALA A 171 -4.97 6.63 9.78
CA ALA A 171 -5.75 6.40 11.00
C ALA A 171 -5.21 5.23 11.84
N ALA A 172 -4.79 4.14 11.21
CA ALA A 172 -4.22 2.96 11.89
C ALA A 172 -2.89 3.27 12.57
N HIS A 173 -2.11 4.20 12.03
CA HIS A 173 -0.87 4.70 12.64
C HIS A 173 -1.11 5.80 13.68
N ALA A 174 -2.35 5.98 14.12
CA ALA A 174 -2.75 7.02 15.07
C ALA A 174 -2.43 8.45 14.58
N VAL A 175 -2.53 8.69 13.28
CA VAL A 175 -2.38 10.01 12.68
C VAL A 175 -3.76 10.55 12.31
N PRO A 176 -4.20 11.69 12.91
CA PRO A 176 -5.42 12.36 12.52
C PRO A 176 -5.51 12.52 11.00
N THR A 177 -6.69 12.32 10.43
CA THR A 177 -6.80 12.09 8.99
C THR A 177 -7.91 12.94 8.38
N VAL A 178 -7.59 13.59 7.26
CA VAL A 178 -8.55 14.28 6.41
C VAL A 178 -8.81 13.45 5.16
N THR A 179 -10.07 13.20 4.85
CA THR A 179 -10.51 12.54 3.62
C THR A 179 -11.77 13.23 3.08
N THR A 180 -12.39 12.69 2.04
CA THR A 180 -13.58 13.29 1.41
C THR A 180 -14.80 12.37 1.50
N ASP A 181 -15.97 12.95 1.24
CA ASP A 181 -17.22 12.20 1.07
C ASP A 181 -17.34 11.48 -0.30
N LEU A 182 -16.25 11.48 -1.08
CA LEU A 182 -16.07 10.73 -2.33
C LEU A 182 -15.12 9.55 -2.17
N SER A 183 -14.63 9.28 -0.96
CA SER A 183 -13.89 8.05 -0.60
C SER A 183 -14.80 7.08 0.15
N GLY A 184 -14.64 5.78 -0.11
CA GLY A 184 -15.38 4.73 0.60
C GLY A 184 -15.14 4.76 2.10
N PHE A 185 -13.88 4.93 2.53
CA PHE A 185 -13.51 5.10 3.93
C PHE A 185 -14.20 6.31 4.57
N GLY A 186 -14.20 7.48 3.90
CA GLY A 186 -14.88 8.67 4.40
C GLY A 186 -16.40 8.49 4.52
N MET A 187 -17.03 7.85 3.52
CA MET A 187 -18.45 7.53 3.59
C MET A 187 -18.78 6.56 4.72
N TRP A 188 -17.93 5.54 4.94
CA TRP A 188 -18.09 4.59 6.04
C TRP A 188 -17.95 5.27 7.40
N VAL A 189 -16.92 6.11 7.60
CA VAL A 189 -16.71 6.87 8.83
C VAL A 189 -17.94 7.73 9.15
N ARG A 190 -18.47 8.45 8.13
CA ARG A 190 -19.66 9.28 8.29
C ARG A 190 -20.90 8.45 8.63
N SER A 191 -21.14 7.34 7.92
CA SER A 191 -22.30 6.49 8.15
C SER A 191 -22.28 5.79 9.51
N SER A 192 -21.09 5.51 10.03
CA SER A 192 -20.90 4.94 11.37
C SER A 192 -20.83 5.99 12.50
N GLN A 193 -21.04 7.28 12.18
CA GLN A 193 -21.01 8.42 13.11
C GLN A 193 -19.66 8.56 13.85
N ARG A 194 -18.56 8.20 13.18
CA ARG A 194 -17.19 8.25 13.72
C ARG A 194 -16.38 9.45 13.21
N ASP A 195 -16.99 10.34 12.45
CA ASP A 195 -16.39 11.52 11.81
C ASP A 195 -15.88 12.60 12.80
N LYS A 196 -16.22 12.47 14.10
CA LYS A 196 -15.71 13.35 15.15
C LYS A 196 -14.51 12.78 15.91
N ASN A 197 -14.02 11.62 15.51
CA ASN A 197 -13.02 10.86 16.23
C ASN A 197 -11.64 10.94 15.55
N GLY A 198 -11.15 12.13 15.24
CA GLY A 198 -9.84 12.33 14.62
C GLY A 198 -9.81 12.09 13.09
N VAL A 199 -10.96 11.75 12.47
CA VAL A 199 -11.15 11.75 11.02
C VAL A 199 -12.04 12.90 10.61
N THR A 200 -11.51 13.81 9.78
CA THR A 200 -12.27 14.92 9.22
C THR A 200 -12.68 14.62 7.78
N ILE A 201 -13.97 14.79 7.47
CA ILE A 201 -14.52 14.52 6.15
C ILE A 201 -14.88 15.83 5.46
N ILE A 202 -14.13 16.17 4.42
CA ILE A 202 -14.41 17.31 3.55
C ILE A 202 -15.55 16.96 2.59
N CYS A 203 -16.55 17.82 2.50
CA CYS A 203 -17.60 17.69 1.49
C CYS A 203 -17.02 18.12 0.14
N ARG A 204 -16.99 17.20 -0.82
CA ARG A 204 -16.52 17.46 -2.18
C ARG A 204 -17.59 17.17 -3.23
N ARG A 205 -18.60 16.40 -2.87
CA ARG A 205 -19.68 16.01 -3.79
C ARG A 205 -20.59 17.16 -4.21
N GLN A 206 -20.81 18.14 -3.34
CA GLN A 206 -21.78 19.22 -3.52
C GLN A 206 -21.15 20.60 -3.39
N THR A 207 -19.82 20.70 -3.42
CA THR A 207 -19.07 21.94 -3.32
C THR A 207 -18.26 22.17 -4.59
N SER A 208 -18.01 23.44 -4.89
CA SER A 208 -17.05 23.83 -5.91
C SER A 208 -15.62 23.52 -5.47
N TYR A 209 -14.67 23.62 -6.42
CA TYR A 209 -13.25 23.49 -6.12
C TYR A 209 -12.79 24.47 -5.04
N ASP A 210 -13.15 25.75 -5.20
CA ASP A 210 -12.74 26.82 -4.29
C ASP A 210 -13.31 26.64 -2.88
N GLU A 211 -14.57 26.23 -2.77
CA GLU A 211 -15.21 25.91 -1.48
C GLU A 211 -14.53 24.69 -0.81
N THR A 212 -14.15 23.70 -1.59
CA THR A 212 -13.41 22.53 -1.09
C THR A 212 -12.03 22.96 -0.55
N ALA A 213 -11.29 23.77 -1.31
CA ALA A 213 -9.98 24.28 -0.90
C ALA A 213 -10.08 25.16 0.35
N ALA A 214 -11.11 26.01 0.43
CA ALA A 214 -11.37 26.83 1.61
C ALA A 214 -11.71 26.00 2.85
N SER A 215 -12.55 24.97 2.69
CA SER A 215 -12.89 24.04 3.79
C SER A 215 -11.65 23.28 4.27
N LEU A 216 -10.81 22.83 3.33
CA LEU A 216 -9.55 22.17 3.67
C LEU A 216 -8.60 23.13 4.41
N ARG A 217 -8.43 24.37 3.90
CA ARG A 217 -7.66 25.41 4.61
C ARG A 217 -8.06 25.55 6.07
N ASP A 218 -9.36 25.61 6.35
CA ASP A 218 -9.85 25.80 7.73
C ASP A 218 -9.47 24.63 8.64
N VAL A 219 -9.52 23.41 8.12
CA VAL A 219 -9.05 22.21 8.83
C VAL A 219 -7.54 22.26 9.05
N LEU A 220 -6.76 22.62 8.03
CA LEU A 220 -5.29 22.72 8.15
C LEU A 220 -4.89 23.78 9.18
N LEU A 221 -5.56 24.94 9.22
CA LEU A 221 -5.34 25.98 10.22
C LEU A 221 -5.67 25.50 11.63
N GLN A 222 -6.77 24.77 11.80
CA GLN A 222 -7.13 24.17 13.07
C GLN A 222 -6.01 23.25 13.58
N TYR A 223 -5.52 22.32 12.74
CA TYR A 223 -4.46 21.39 13.14
C TYR A 223 -3.09 22.08 13.29
N ALA A 224 -2.79 23.12 12.55
CA ALA A 224 -1.57 23.89 12.69
C ALA A 224 -1.44 24.57 14.08
N SER A 225 -2.57 24.92 14.69
CA SER A 225 -2.63 25.59 15.98
C SER A 225 -3.16 24.72 17.12
N LEU A 226 -3.41 23.42 16.86
CA LEU A 226 -4.01 22.51 17.85
C LEU A 226 -3.05 22.29 19.03
N PRO A 227 -3.49 22.49 20.29
CA PRO A 227 -2.68 22.17 21.46
C PRO A 227 -2.27 20.69 21.48
N GLU A 228 -1.08 20.42 22.01
CA GLU A 228 -0.52 19.06 22.00
C GLU A 228 -1.41 18.05 22.74
N GLU A 229 -2.03 18.46 23.85
CA GLU A 229 -2.96 17.58 24.58
C GLU A 229 -4.14 17.14 23.70
N GLN A 230 -4.73 18.06 22.94
CA GLN A 230 -5.82 17.76 22.02
C GLN A 230 -5.33 16.94 20.82
N MET A 231 -4.11 17.16 20.34
CA MET A 231 -3.50 16.33 19.31
C MET A 231 -3.38 14.89 19.77
N GLN A 232 -2.93 14.63 20.98
CA GLN A 232 -2.84 13.28 21.54
C GLN A 232 -4.21 12.63 21.70
N GLU A 233 -5.23 13.41 22.06
CA GLU A 233 -6.62 12.92 22.11
C GLU A 233 -7.10 12.51 20.70
N HIS A 234 -6.86 13.34 19.67
CA HIS A 234 -7.21 13.01 18.29
C HIS A 234 -6.45 11.79 17.79
N ARG A 235 -5.17 11.64 18.12
CA ARG A 235 -4.37 10.44 17.81
C ARG A 235 -4.96 9.18 18.43
N HIS A 236 -5.41 9.25 19.65
CA HIS A 236 -6.04 8.13 20.34
C HIS A 236 -7.40 7.77 19.69
N MET A 237 -8.23 8.77 19.42
CA MET A 237 -9.55 8.57 18.83
C MET A 237 -9.48 8.00 17.40
N VAL A 238 -8.57 8.50 16.55
CA VAL A 238 -8.48 8.06 15.17
C VAL A 238 -8.04 6.61 15.05
N ARG A 239 -7.19 6.13 15.96
CA ARG A 239 -6.80 4.73 16.03
C ARG A 239 -8.01 3.81 16.27
N HIS A 240 -8.92 4.18 17.16
CA HIS A 240 -10.16 3.44 17.38
C HIS A 240 -11.07 3.40 16.15
N VAL A 241 -11.05 4.46 15.32
CA VAL A 241 -11.76 4.43 14.04
C VAL A 241 -11.17 3.35 13.13
N ALA A 242 -9.84 3.29 13.02
CA ALA A 242 -9.18 2.28 12.19
C ALA A 242 -9.38 0.84 12.69
N GLU A 243 -9.39 0.61 14.00
CA GLU A 243 -9.71 -0.71 14.59
C GLU A 243 -11.09 -1.22 14.16
N GLY A 244 -12.06 -0.30 13.93
CA GLY A 244 -13.38 -0.64 13.39
C GLY A 244 -13.37 -1.06 11.91
N CYS A 245 -12.24 -0.92 11.20
CA CYS A 245 -12.04 -1.36 9.81
C CYS A 245 -11.38 -2.74 9.73
N SER A 246 -11.22 -3.45 10.83
CA SER A 246 -10.63 -4.79 10.82
C SER A 246 -11.48 -5.78 10.03
N TRP A 247 -10.87 -6.81 9.49
CA TRP A 247 -11.57 -7.87 8.77
C TRP A 247 -12.58 -8.60 9.65
N GLU A 248 -12.34 -8.73 10.95
CA GLU A 248 -13.31 -9.29 11.89
C GLU A 248 -14.61 -8.48 11.91
N GLN A 249 -14.53 -7.16 11.72
CA GLN A 249 -15.71 -6.29 11.67
C GLN A 249 -16.38 -6.28 10.28
N PHE A 250 -15.62 -6.40 9.21
CA PHE A 250 -16.16 -6.31 7.84
C PHE A 250 -16.58 -7.65 7.26
N PHE A 251 -15.97 -8.76 7.68
CA PHE A 251 -16.28 -10.07 7.12
C PHE A 251 -17.76 -10.48 7.27
N PRO A 252 -18.47 -10.16 8.36
CA PRO A 252 -19.91 -10.42 8.46
C PRO A 252 -20.76 -9.84 7.32
N TYR A 253 -20.36 -8.69 6.73
CA TYR A 253 -21.06 -8.13 5.57
C TYR A 253 -20.87 -8.98 4.30
N TYR A 254 -19.68 -9.56 4.13
CA TYR A 254 -19.45 -10.53 3.05
C TYR A 254 -20.31 -11.78 3.22
N VAL A 255 -20.44 -12.29 4.43
CA VAL A 255 -21.32 -13.45 4.76
C VAL A 255 -22.77 -13.15 4.38
N GLN A 256 -23.27 -11.96 4.68
CA GLN A 256 -24.61 -11.54 4.26
C GLN A 256 -24.73 -11.51 2.72
N ALA A 257 -23.73 -10.96 2.02
CA ALA A 257 -23.70 -10.95 0.56
C ALA A 257 -23.66 -12.37 -0.01
N TYR A 258 -22.94 -13.29 0.62
CA TYR A 258 -22.88 -14.71 0.24
C TYR A 258 -24.25 -15.38 0.41
N GLY A 259 -24.96 -15.11 1.51
CA GLY A 259 -26.31 -15.57 1.73
C GLY A 259 -27.26 -15.15 0.60
N LEU A 260 -27.24 -13.86 0.27
CA LEU A 260 -28.02 -13.31 -0.84
C LEU A 260 -27.68 -13.93 -2.20
N ALA A 261 -26.41 -14.19 -2.46
CA ALA A 261 -25.96 -14.83 -3.70
C ALA A 261 -26.47 -16.27 -3.81
N LEU A 262 -26.37 -17.05 -2.72
CA LEU A 262 -26.87 -18.42 -2.67
C LEU A 262 -28.41 -18.49 -2.82
N ASP A 263 -29.15 -17.59 -2.20
CA ASP A 263 -30.61 -17.54 -2.34
C ASP A 263 -31.02 -17.21 -3.77
N LYS A 264 -30.33 -16.27 -4.43
CA LYS A 264 -30.54 -15.98 -5.85
C LYS A 264 -30.19 -17.18 -6.74
N ALA A 265 -29.10 -17.89 -6.44
CA ALA A 265 -28.73 -19.11 -7.18
C ALA A 265 -29.81 -20.20 -7.03
N ARG A 266 -30.32 -20.45 -5.82
CA ARG A 266 -31.43 -21.38 -5.56
C ARG A 266 -32.70 -21.01 -6.30
N GLN A 267 -33.06 -19.73 -6.30
CA GLN A 267 -34.22 -19.23 -7.05
C GLN A 267 -34.06 -19.44 -8.57
N ARG A 268 -32.87 -19.27 -9.13
CA ARG A 268 -32.59 -19.53 -10.55
C ARG A 268 -32.65 -21.02 -10.91
N SER A 269 -32.15 -21.89 -10.01
CA SER A 269 -32.17 -23.34 -10.25
C SER A 269 -33.56 -23.94 -10.10
N SER A 270 -34.48 -23.28 -9.40
CA SER A 270 -35.89 -23.70 -9.28
C SER A 270 -36.77 -23.23 -10.45
N GLN A 271 -36.26 -22.35 -11.36
CA GLN A 271 -36.95 -22.02 -12.60
C GLN A 271 -36.64 -23.07 -13.67
N PRO A 272 -37.62 -23.58 -14.44
CA PRO A 272 -37.37 -24.55 -15.48
C PRO A 272 -36.40 -23.94 -16.51
N ALA A 273 -35.33 -24.69 -16.82
CA ALA A 273 -34.27 -24.27 -17.70
C ALA A 273 -34.82 -24.02 -19.14
N GLY A 274 -35.19 -22.77 -19.41
CA GLY A 274 -35.35 -22.27 -20.75
C GLY A 274 -33.98 -22.06 -21.39
N GLY A 275 -33.51 -23.04 -22.14
CA GLY A 275 -32.52 -22.88 -23.19
C GLY A 275 -31.09 -22.49 -22.77
N SER A 276 -30.25 -23.43 -22.40
CA SER A 276 -28.82 -23.30 -22.53
C SER A 276 -28.11 -24.65 -22.66
N THR A 277 -28.34 -25.30 -23.80
CA THR A 277 -27.61 -26.53 -24.17
C THR A 277 -26.38 -26.26 -25.04
N THR A 278 -26.07 -25.00 -25.35
CA THR A 278 -25.04 -24.64 -26.34
C THR A 278 -23.67 -24.41 -25.74
N LEU A 279 -23.57 -23.86 -24.50
CA LEU A 279 -22.27 -23.56 -23.87
C LEU A 279 -21.52 -24.83 -23.42
N THR A 280 -22.22 -25.82 -22.89
CA THR A 280 -21.58 -27.05 -22.38
C THR A 280 -20.98 -27.90 -23.54
N ARG A 281 -21.54 -27.81 -24.75
CA ARG A 281 -21.00 -28.50 -25.93
C ARG A 281 -19.77 -27.83 -26.52
N VAL A 282 -19.64 -26.51 -26.43
CA VAL A 282 -18.48 -25.77 -26.94
C VAL A 282 -17.25 -26.02 -26.05
N LEU A 283 -17.44 -26.05 -24.74
CA LEU A 283 -16.35 -26.34 -23.80
C LEU A 283 -15.82 -27.80 -23.90
N ALA A 284 -16.69 -28.77 -24.15
CA ALA A 284 -16.30 -30.15 -24.32
C ALA A 284 -15.56 -30.41 -25.64
N ALA A 285 -15.79 -29.63 -26.70
CA ALA A 285 -15.15 -29.77 -27.98
C ALA A 285 -13.76 -29.14 -28.09
N THR A 286 -13.43 -28.20 -27.22
CA THR A 286 -12.12 -27.51 -27.20
C THR A 286 -11.06 -28.18 -26.31
N MET A 287 -11.40 -29.20 -25.54
CA MET A 287 -10.44 -29.86 -24.63
C MET A 287 -9.68 -31.06 -25.24
N SER A 288 -9.78 -31.33 -26.56
CA SER A 288 -9.26 -32.58 -27.11
C SER A 288 -7.99 -32.45 -27.96
N THR A 289 -7.27 -31.35 -28.00
CA THR A 289 -6.06 -31.19 -28.83
C THR A 289 -4.90 -30.44 -28.20
N THR A 290 -4.74 -30.47 -26.87
CA THR A 290 -3.49 -29.99 -26.27
C THR A 290 -2.43 -31.08 -26.30
N PRO A 291 -1.24 -30.85 -26.91
CA PRO A 291 -0.14 -31.80 -26.83
C PRO A 291 0.29 -31.94 -25.36
N ASN A 292 0.47 -33.18 -24.89
CA ASN A 292 1.06 -33.41 -23.57
C ASN A 292 2.53 -32.99 -23.61
N LEU A 293 2.79 -31.77 -23.18
CA LEU A 293 4.15 -31.26 -22.94
C LEU A 293 4.60 -31.73 -21.56
N HIS A 294 5.51 -32.72 -21.54
CA HIS A 294 6.21 -33.10 -20.32
C HIS A 294 7.50 -32.28 -20.23
N SER A 295 7.53 -31.30 -19.37
CA SER A 295 8.78 -30.61 -19.00
C SER A 295 9.45 -31.36 -17.86
N PHE A 296 10.72 -31.75 -18.05
CA PHE A 296 11.55 -32.34 -16.99
C PHE A 296 12.47 -31.25 -16.45
N THR A 297 12.26 -30.82 -15.22
CA THR A 297 13.18 -29.96 -14.51
C THR A 297 14.00 -30.83 -13.55
N ALA A 298 15.33 -30.85 -13.71
CA ALA A 298 16.22 -31.50 -12.78
C ALA A 298 16.39 -30.57 -11.54
N LEU A 299 15.57 -30.79 -10.51
CA LEU A 299 15.60 -30.01 -9.31
C LEU A 299 16.70 -30.52 -8.37
N THR A 300 17.45 -29.59 -7.75
CA THR A 300 18.39 -29.91 -6.68
C THR A 300 17.63 -30.59 -5.52
N SER A 301 18.06 -31.77 -5.10
CA SER A 301 17.46 -32.44 -3.95
C SER A 301 17.79 -31.70 -2.67
N LEU A 302 16.75 -31.35 -1.91
CA LEU A 302 16.92 -30.73 -0.60
C LEU A 302 17.47 -31.74 0.43
N PRO A 303 18.34 -31.33 1.36
CA PRO A 303 18.70 -32.15 2.51
C PRO A 303 17.45 -32.60 3.27
N PRO A 304 17.39 -33.86 3.78
CA PRO A 304 16.19 -34.38 4.46
C PRO A 304 15.69 -33.51 5.62
N ALA A 305 16.63 -32.85 6.34
CA ALA A 305 16.30 -31.99 7.50
C ALA A 305 15.45 -30.76 7.12
N ILE A 306 15.47 -30.35 5.85
CA ILE A 306 14.72 -29.17 5.33
C ILE A 306 13.91 -29.54 4.08
N GLY A 307 13.61 -30.82 3.90
CA GLY A 307 13.01 -31.37 2.67
C GLY A 307 11.65 -30.81 2.29
N ARG A 308 10.88 -30.32 3.26
CA ARG A 308 9.53 -29.78 3.04
C ARG A 308 9.50 -28.29 2.65
N LEU A 309 10.64 -27.61 2.53
CA LEU A 309 10.66 -26.21 2.09
C LEU A 309 9.99 -26.02 0.72
N ARG A 310 10.05 -27.04 -0.16
CA ARG A 310 9.36 -26.98 -1.45
C ARG A 310 7.84 -27.03 -1.31
N GLU A 311 7.32 -27.81 -0.40
CA GLU A 311 5.90 -27.85 -0.07
C GLU A 311 5.42 -26.47 0.43
N LEU A 312 6.18 -25.88 1.35
CA LEU A 312 5.90 -24.54 1.86
C LEU A 312 5.96 -23.48 0.74
N ALA A 313 6.96 -23.55 -0.15
CA ALA A 313 7.14 -22.60 -1.25
C ALA A 313 5.96 -22.58 -2.25
N HIS A 314 5.29 -23.71 -2.46
CA HIS A 314 4.12 -23.81 -3.33
C HIS A 314 2.79 -23.50 -2.64
N ASN A 315 2.78 -23.22 -1.36
CA ASN A 315 1.58 -22.84 -0.63
C ASN A 315 1.67 -21.35 -0.26
N LEU A 316 0.79 -20.53 -0.80
CA LEU A 316 0.82 -19.09 -0.59
C LEU A 316 0.69 -18.64 0.87
N TRP A 317 0.40 -19.54 1.81
CA TRP A 317 0.38 -19.28 3.25
C TRP A 317 1.65 -18.56 3.74
N TRP A 318 2.82 -18.88 3.16
CA TRP A 318 4.08 -18.20 3.49
C TRP A 318 4.04 -16.68 3.25
N SER A 319 3.19 -16.20 2.31
CA SER A 319 3.23 -14.79 1.87
C SER A 319 2.70 -13.81 2.92
N TRP A 320 1.95 -14.26 3.91
CA TRP A 320 1.50 -13.43 5.04
C TRP A 320 1.98 -13.96 6.41
N HIS A 321 3.01 -14.82 6.40
CA HIS A 321 3.68 -15.34 7.58
C HIS A 321 5.17 -14.95 7.55
N PRO A 322 5.55 -13.81 8.19
CA PRO A 322 6.89 -13.22 8.05
C PRO A 322 8.05 -14.15 8.43
N GLU A 323 7.81 -15.12 9.34
CA GLU A 323 8.80 -16.12 9.73
C GLU A 323 9.27 -17.00 8.55
N CYS A 324 8.42 -17.17 7.54
CA CYS A 324 8.75 -17.92 6.32
C CYS A 324 9.79 -17.18 5.45
N HIS A 325 9.75 -15.85 5.45
CA HIS A 325 10.63 -15.04 4.61
C HIS A 325 12.10 -15.31 4.91
N TYR A 326 12.47 -15.38 6.20
CA TYR A 326 13.84 -15.71 6.60
C TYR A 326 14.27 -17.12 6.16
N LEU A 327 13.37 -18.09 6.16
CA LEU A 327 13.69 -19.46 5.73
C LEU A 327 14.13 -19.49 4.26
N PHE A 328 13.57 -18.64 3.41
CA PHE A 328 13.92 -18.56 2.00
C PHE A 328 15.09 -17.60 1.77
N SER A 329 15.06 -16.38 2.30
CA SER A 329 16.13 -15.39 2.10
C SER A 329 17.49 -15.90 2.57
N ALA A 330 17.54 -16.67 3.67
CA ALA A 330 18.77 -17.28 4.17
C ALA A 330 19.39 -18.31 3.21
N LEU A 331 18.67 -18.82 2.22
CA LEU A 331 19.20 -19.74 1.21
C LEU A 331 19.95 -18.99 0.11
N ASN A 332 19.42 -17.86 -0.33
CA ASN A 332 20.01 -16.99 -1.34
C ASN A 332 19.36 -15.62 -1.27
N GLU A 333 19.93 -14.69 -0.53
CA GLU A 333 19.40 -13.34 -0.29
C GLU A 333 19.34 -12.53 -1.59
N GLU A 334 20.36 -12.60 -2.44
CA GLU A 334 20.40 -11.90 -3.72
C GLU A 334 19.25 -12.33 -4.65
N GLU A 335 19.01 -13.61 -4.75
CA GLU A 335 17.91 -14.12 -5.57
C GLU A 335 16.54 -13.83 -4.96
N TRP A 336 16.42 -13.86 -3.63
CA TRP A 336 15.21 -13.50 -2.92
C TRP A 336 14.77 -12.07 -3.26
N GLU A 337 15.69 -11.11 -3.16
CA GLU A 337 15.42 -9.71 -3.52
C GLU A 337 15.18 -9.54 -5.03
N ARG A 338 16.02 -10.18 -5.87
CA ARG A 338 15.93 -10.08 -7.33
C ARG A 338 14.62 -10.62 -7.91
N SER A 339 14.05 -11.65 -7.29
CA SER A 339 12.84 -12.34 -7.74
C SER A 339 11.55 -11.80 -7.11
N ASN A 340 11.57 -10.64 -6.44
CA ASN A 340 10.47 -10.10 -5.65
C ASN A 340 9.96 -11.12 -4.61
N HIS A 341 10.88 -11.64 -3.84
CA HIS A 341 10.61 -12.58 -2.75
C HIS A 341 9.96 -13.90 -3.20
N ASN A 342 10.41 -14.44 -4.34
CA ASN A 342 9.90 -15.70 -4.87
C ASN A 342 10.60 -16.90 -4.23
N PRO A 343 9.91 -17.70 -3.40
CA PRO A 343 10.52 -18.82 -2.70
C PRO A 343 10.95 -19.95 -3.64
N ILE A 344 10.25 -20.17 -4.76
CA ILE A 344 10.59 -21.21 -5.74
C ILE A 344 11.87 -20.83 -6.47
N ALA A 345 11.95 -19.61 -7.00
CA ALA A 345 13.15 -19.12 -7.66
C ALA A 345 14.37 -19.14 -6.72
N THR A 346 14.17 -18.76 -5.46
CA THR A 346 15.21 -18.78 -4.42
C THR A 346 15.71 -20.20 -4.15
N LEU A 347 14.80 -21.18 -4.03
CA LEU A 347 15.15 -22.58 -3.83
C LEU A 347 15.92 -23.17 -5.04
N GLU A 348 15.54 -22.82 -6.26
CA GLU A 348 16.19 -23.30 -7.47
C GLU A 348 17.60 -22.75 -7.65
N LYS A 349 17.83 -21.51 -7.19
CA LYS A 349 19.13 -20.84 -7.25
C LYS A 349 20.01 -21.04 -6.01
N ALA A 350 19.48 -21.68 -4.96
CA ALA A 350 20.25 -22.01 -3.79
C ALA A 350 21.35 -23.03 -4.10
N THR A 351 22.58 -22.71 -3.70
CA THR A 351 23.71 -23.62 -3.91
C THR A 351 23.63 -24.84 -3.00
N ARG A 352 24.09 -26.00 -3.48
CA ARG A 352 24.14 -27.22 -2.66
C ARG A 352 24.93 -27.02 -1.36
N ALA A 353 26.01 -26.25 -1.41
CA ALA A 353 26.82 -25.95 -0.24
C ALA A 353 26.01 -25.18 0.80
N ARG A 354 25.25 -24.16 0.39
CA ARG A 354 24.40 -23.37 1.29
C ARG A 354 23.28 -24.20 1.90
N LEU A 355 22.62 -25.03 1.09
CA LEU A 355 21.58 -25.97 1.57
C LEU A 355 22.10 -26.92 2.64
N ILE A 356 23.34 -27.43 2.49
CA ILE A 356 23.99 -28.28 3.50
C ILE A 356 24.28 -27.46 4.78
N ILE A 357 24.76 -26.25 4.67
CA ILE A 357 25.08 -25.39 5.81
C ILE A 357 23.83 -25.15 6.65
N VAL A 358 22.75 -24.65 6.05
CA VAL A 358 21.50 -24.34 6.78
C VAL A 358 20.85 -25.59 7.36
N ALA A 359 20.98 -26.74 6.70
CA ALA A 359 20.49 -28.02 7.20
C ALA A 359 21.24 -28.55 8.44
N HIS A 360 22.35 -27.91 8.83
CA HIS A 360 23.10 -28.22 10.09
C HIS A 360 23.11 -27.05 11.06
N GLU A 361 22.58 -25.88 10.66
CA GLU A 361 22.49 -24.71 11.51
C GLU A 361 21.34 -24.80 12.50
N GLN A 362 21.64 -24.88 13.79
CA GLN A 362 20.64 -25.12 14.85
C GLN A 362 19.59 -24.01 14.97
N SER A 363 19.96 -22.75 14.71
CA SER A 363 19.03 -21.60 14.69
C SER A 363 18.03 -21.71 13.55
N TYR A 364 18.50 -22.01 12.34
CA TYR A 364 17.69 -22.22 11.16
C TYR A 364 16.73 -23.41 11.32
N LEU A 365 17.23 -24.55 11.81
CA LEU A 365 16.41 -25.74 12.01
C LEU A 365 15.32 -25.55 13.08
N ARG A 366 15.62 -24.77 14.12
CA ARG A 366 14.57 -24.43 15.13
C ARG A 366 13.44 -23.62 14.47
N LEU A 367 13.77 -22.56 13.74
CA LEU A 367 12.78 -21.75 13.04
C LEU A 367 12.03 -22.59 12.00
N TYR A 368 12.73 -23.37 11.20
CA TYR A 368 12.11 -24.26 10.23
C TYR A 368 11.10 -25.23 10.87
N ASN A 369 11.49 -25.89 11.95
CA ASN A 369 10.60 -26.86 12.63
C ASN A 369 9.39 -26.15 13.26
N GLN A 370 9.57 -24.95 13.82
CA GLN A 370 8.47 -24.15 14.37
C GLN A 370 7.50 -23.72 13.26
N THR A 371 8.03 -23.21 12.15
CA THR A 371 7.22 -22.78 11.01
C THR A 371 6.47 -23.95 10.38
N MET A 372 7.13 -25.10 10.19
CA MET A 372 6.46 -26.28 9.65
C MET A 372 5.39 -26.85 10.59
N ALA A 373 5.59 -26.78 11.90
CA ALA A 373 4.56 -27.17 12.87
C ALA A 373 3.34 -26.23 12.83
N ALA A 374 3.57 -24.91 12.69
CA ALA A 374 2.48 -23.93 12.52
C ALA A 374 1.73 -24.16 11.19
N PHE A 375 2.46 -24.41 10.11
CA PHE A 375 1.88 -24.75 8.81
C PHE A 375 1.05 -26.00 8.85
N ASP A 376 1.55 -27.07 9.49
CA ASP A 376 0.81 -28.33 9.63
C ASP A 376 -0.46 -28.13 10.47
N ALA A 377 -0.39 -27.37 11.55
CA ALA A 377 -1.55 -27.06 12.37
C ALA A 377 -2.62 -26.30 11.57
N TYR A 378 -2.20 -25.28 10.81
CA TYR A 378 -3.08 -24.49 9.94
C TYR A 378 -3.75 -25.35 8.87
N MET A 379 -2.99 -26.21 8.19
CA MET A 379 -3.51 -27.09 7.13
C MET A 379 -4.38 -28.24 7.67
N ALA A 380 -4.25 -28.61 8.94
CA ALA A 380 -5.04 -29.65 9.58
C ALA A 380 -6.42 -29.16 10.04
N GLU A 381 -6.64 -27.85 10.09
CA GLU A 381 -7.94 -27.31 10.45
C GLU A 381 -9.00 -27.67 9.41
N ALA A 382 -10.06 -28.32 9.86
CA ALA A 382 -11.15 -28.70 8.96
C ALA A 382 -11.99 -27.46 8.58
N PRO A 383 -12.35 -27.29 7.30
CA PRO A 383 -13.24 -26.20 6.90
C PRO A 383 -14.55 -26.24 7.70
N GLN A 384 -14.92 -25.11 8.23
CA GLN A 384 -16.13 -24.98 9.07
C GLN A 384 -17.27 -24.36 8.26
N SER A 385 -18.50 -24.61 8.68
CA SER A 385 -19.64 -23.87 8.17
C SER A 385 -19.59 -22.44 8.68
N PHE A 386 -19.74 -21.47 7.79
CA PHE A 386 -19.69 -20.06 8.12
C PHE A 386 -20.93 -19.35 7.56
N GLY A 387 -21.86 -19.02 8.42
CA GLY A 387 -23.18 -18.51 7.99
C GLY A 387 -23.87 -19.51 7.04
N PRO A 388 -24.22 -19.10 5.82
CA PRO A 388 -24.88 -19.98 4.85
C PRO A 388 -23.92 -20.90 4.10
N LEU A 389 -22.60 -20.74 4.26
CA LEU A 389 -21.57 -21.51 3.56
C LEU A 389 -21.26 -22.79 4.30
N THR A 390 -21.09 -23.87 3.56
CA THR A 390 -20.65 -25.16 4.09
C THR A 390 -19.52 -25.73 3.22
N PRO A 391 -18.70 -26.67 3.73
CA PRO A 391 -17.68 -27.32 2.91
C PRO A 391 -18.22 -27.99 1.64
N GLN A 392 -19.50 -28.42 1.67
CA GLN A 392 -20.18 -29.03 0.52
C GLN A 392 -20.79 -27.98 -0.44
N GLN A 393 -20.92 -26.74 0.00
CA GLN A 393 -21.43 -25.60 -0.79
C GLN A 393 -20.52 -24.39 -0.60
N PRO A 394 -19.28 -24.47 -1.12
CA PRO A 394 -18.33 -23.36 -1.03
C PRO A 394 -18.77 -22.19 -1.91
N LEU A 395 -18.29 -21.00 -1.58
CA LEU A 395 -18.45 -19.81 -2.40
C LEU A 395 -17.37 -19.76 -3.46
N ALA A 396 -17.74 -19.44 -4.70
CA ALA A 396 -16.78 -19.05 -5.75
C ALA A 396 -16.66 -17.52 -5.80
N TYR A 397 -15.47 -17.00 -5.50
CA TYR A 397 -15.15 -15.57 -5.55
C TYR A 397 -14.39 -15.25 -6.83
N PHE A 398 -15.01 -14.48 -7.72
CA PHE A 398 -14.45 -14.09 -9.01
C PHE A 398 -13.87 -12.68 -8.91
N SER A 399 -12.59 -12.53 -9.24
CA SER A 399 -11.95 -11.23 -9.42
C SER A 399 -11.02 -11.27 -10.64
N THR A 400 -10.85 -10.13 -11.30
CA THR A 400 -9.91 -10.00 -12.41
C THR A 400 -8.46 -9.98 -11.95
N GLU A 401 -8.22 -9.68 -10.67
CA GLU A 401 -6.88 -9.58 -10.08
C GLU A 401 -6.89 -9.95 -8.59
N TYR A 402 -5.76 -10.52 -8.13
CA TYR A 402 -5.52 -10.88 -6.74
C TYR A 402 -4.10 -10.49 -6.33
N GLY A 403 -3.96 -9.52 -5.42
CA GLY A 403 -2.69 -9.08 -4.85
C GLY A 403 -2.31 -9.94 -3.66
N LEU A 404 -1.78 -11.14 -3.90
CA LEU A 404 -1.41 -12.10 -2.86
C LEU A 404 0.05 -11.97 -2.45
N SER A 405 0.94 -11.77 -3.42
CA SER A 405 2.37 -11.61 -3.23
C SER A 405 2.97 -10.85 -4.41
N GLU A 406 4.05 -10.12 -4.17
CA GLU A 406 4.76 -9.37 -5.22
C GLU A 406 5.36 -10.27 -6.31
N CYS A 407 5.76 -11.48 -5.95
CA CYS A 407 6.28 -12.45 -6.91
C CYS A 407 5.20 -13.08 -7.78
N LEU A 408 3.91 -12.88 -7.47
CA LEU A 408 2.77 -13.38 -8.25
C LEU A 408 2.09 -12.20 -8.98
N PRO A 409 2.54 -11.82 -10.20
CA PRO A 409 2.15 -10.59 -10.86
C PRO A 409 0.81 -10.72 -11.59
N ILE A 410 -0.25 -11.02 -10.86
CA ILE A 410 -1.65 -11.16 -11.33
C ILE A 410 -2.53 -10.03 -10.82
N TYR A 411 -1.96 -8.92 -10.40
CA TYR A 411 -2.68 -7.72 -9.93
C TYR A 411 -1.96 -6.45 -10.37
N SER A 412 -2.66 -5.32 -10.29
CA SER A 412 -2.10 -4.02 -10.67
C SER A 412 -2.35 -2.92 -9.65
N GLY A 413 -3.38 -3.00 -8.84
CA GLY A 413 -3.75 -1.91 -7.94
C GLY A 413 -4.67 -2.34 -6.80
N GLY A 414 -5.37 -1.36 -6.21
CA GLY A 414 -6.16 -1.53 -5.00
C GLY A 414 -7.26 -2.60 -5.07
N LEU A 415 -7.82 -2.86 -6.26
CA LEU A 415 -8.78 -3.95 -6.44
C LEU A 415 -8.13 -5.30 -6.13
N GLY A 416 -6.91 -5.52 -6.65
CA GLY A 416 -6.15 -6.74 -6.40
C GLY A 416 -5.73 -6.88 -4.95
N VAL A 417 -5.29 -5.78 -4.32
CA VAL A 417 -4.92 -5.77 -2.90
C VAL A 417 -6.13 -6.14 -2.04
N LEU A 418 -7.30 -5.53 -2.26
CA LEU A 418 -8.53 -5.87 -1.55
C LEU A 418 -8.91 -7.35 -1.74
N SER A 419 -8.84 -7.85 -2.96
CA SER A 419 -9.15 -9.25 -3.27
C SER A 419 -8.17 -10.20 -2.58
N GLY A 420 -6.89 -9.86 -2.55
CA GLY A 420 -5.84 -10.63 -1.86
C GLY A 420 -6.05 -10.68 -0.35
N ASP A 421 -6.30 -9.53 0.28
CA ASP A 421 -6.57 -9.43 1.72
C ASP A 421 -7.82 -10.22 2.09
N HIS A 422 -8.86 -10.15 1.27
CA HIS A 422 -10.08 -10.94 1.45
C HIS A 422 -9.79 -12.45 1.44
N LEU A 423 -8.96 -12.93 0.51
CA LEU A 423 -8.60 -14.35 0.44
C LEU A 423 -7.78 -14.81 1.64
N LYS A 424 -6.78 -14.02 2.05
CA LYS A 424 -5.95 -14.32 3.24
C LYS A 424 -6.83 -14.40 4.49
N SER A 425 -7.70 -13.42 4.69
CA SER A 425 -8.64 -13.43 5.83
C SER A 425 -9.64 -14.58 5.76
N ALA A 426 -10.17 -14.91 4.59
CA ALA A 426 -11.05 -16.07 4.42
C ALA A 426 -10.33 -17.39 4.73
N SER A 427 -9.05 -17.50 4.36
CA SER A 427 -8.21 -18.64 4.68
C SER A 427 -7.98 -18.77 6.18
N ASP A 428 -7.59 -17.68 6.86
CA ASP A 428 -7.35 -17.66 8.31
C ASP A 428 -8.62 -17.97 9.13
N LEU A 429 -9.78 -17.61 8.61
CA LEU A 429 -11.08 -17.94 9.21
C LEU A 429 -11.63 -19.30 8.76
N ASN A 430 -10.84 -20.05 8.00
CA ASN A 430 -11.19 -21.39 7.49
C ASN A 430 -12.54 -21.46 6.76
N ILE A 431 -12.84 -20.42 5.97
CA ILE A 431 -14.10 -20.27 5.23
C ILE A 431 -14.06 -21.09 3.95
N PRO A 432 -15.11 -21.86 3.64
CA PRO A 432 -15.19 -22.64 2.40
C PRO A 432 -15.38 -21.73 1.18
N LEU A 433 -14.27 -21.20 0.67
CA LEU A 433 -14.21 -20.27 -0.46
C LEU A 433 -13.20 -20.75 -1.49
N VAL A 434 -13.55 -20.60 -2.78
CA VAL A 434 -12.67 -20.85 -3.92
C VAL A 434 -12.53 -19.55 -4.72
N ALA A 435 -11.31 -19.11 -4.94
CA ALA A 435 -11.01 -17.96 -5.78
C ALA A 435 -10.88 -18.37 -7.26
N VAL A 436 -11.47 -17.59 -8.15
CA VAL A 436 -11.38 -17.76 -9.60
C VAL A 436 -10.92 -16.45 -10.23
N GLY A 437 -9.76 -16.46 -10.88
CA GLY A 437 -9.15 -15.29 -11.51
C GLY A 437 -8.69 -15.53 -12.92
N LEU A 438 -8.02 -14.54 -13.49
CA LEU A 438 -7.42 -14.63 -14.81
C LEU A 438 -5.94 -14.99 -14.67
N LEU A 439 -5.49 -15.95 -15.47
CA LEU A 439 -4.09 -16.32 -15.59
C LEU A 439 -3.45 -15.46 -16.70
N TYR A 440 -2.86 -14.34 -16.32
CA TYR A 440 -2.23 -13.42 -17.27
C TYR A 440 -0.90 -13.97 -17.79
N LYS A 441 -0.78 -14.09 -19.11
CA LYS A 441 0.50 -14.45 -19.73
C LYS A 441 1.58 -13.39 -19.45
N ASN A 442 1.20 -12.12 -19.48
CA ASN A 442 2.07 -11.00 -19.14
C ASN A 442 1.61 -10.38 -17.82
N GLY A 443 2.56 -10.11 -16.95
CA GLY A 443 2.32 -9.32 -15.74
C GLY A 443 1.95 -7.88 -16.06
N TYR A 444 1.63 -7.10 -15.01
CA TYR A 444 1.38 -5.68 -15.16
C TYR A 444 2.60 -5.00 -15.78
N PHE A 445 2.37 -4.04 -16.70
CA PHE A 445 3.46 -3.41 -17.42
C PHE A 445 4.40 -2.64 -16.48
N ARG A 446 5.67 -2.64 -16.83
CA ARG A 446 6.69 -1.80 -16.19
C ARG A 446 7.04 -0.66 -17.12
N GLN A 447 7.40 0.47 -16.56
CA GLN A 447 7.88 1.60 -17.32
C GLN A 447 9.39 1.70 -17.13
N ILE A 448 10.11 1.75 -18.25
CA ILE A 448 11.52 2.07 -18.27
C ILE A 448 11.71 3.41 -18.98
N ILE A 449 12.71 4.15 -18.55
CA ILE A 449 13.09 5.39 -19.19
C ILE A 449 14.24 5.06 -20.14
N ASP A 450 14.06 5.40 -21.40
CA ASP A 450 15.08 5.20 -22.40
C ASP A 450 16.18 6.27 -22.31
N LYS A 451 17.23 6.14 -23.14
CA LYS A 451 18.37 7.07 -23.17
C LYS A 451 18.00 8.51 -23.56
N ASN A 452 16.80 8.76 -24.09
CA ASN A 452 16.32 10.08 -24.47
C ASN A 452 15.44 10.70 -23.37
N GLY A 453 15.13 9.95 -22.31
CA GLY A 453 14.20 10.35 -21.27
C GLY A 453 12.74 9.99 -21.56
N ASP A 454 12.49 9.24 -22.65
CA ASP A 454 11.13 8.82 -23.00
C ASP A 454 10.71 7.57 -22.22
N GLN A 455 9.46 7.58 -21.78
CA GLN A 455 8.86 6.48 -21.02
C GLN A 455 8.39 5.38 -21.98
N THR A 456 8.97 4.18 -21.83
CA THR A 456 8.64 3.01 -22.64
C THR A 456 8.00 1.92 -21.79
N PRO A 457 6.80 1.42 -22.13
CA PRO A 457 6.19 0.31 -21.43
C PRO A 457 6.88 -1.01 -21.80
N VAL A 458 7.14 -1.84 -20.78
CA VAL A 458 7.64 -3.21 -20.92
C VAL A 458 6.65 -4.17 -20.31
N TYR A 459 6.31 -5.23 -21.02
CA TYR A 459 5.36 -6.25 -20.59
C TYR A 459 6.11 -7.52 -20.23
N PRO A 460 6.45 -7.76 -18.96
CA PRO A 460 7.16 -8.97 -18.55
C PRO A 460 6.28 -10.20 -18.77
N GLU A 461 6.85 -11.24 -19.36
CA GLU A 461 6.16 -12.52 -19.52
C GLU A 461 6.29 -13.35 -18.25
N ASN A 462 5.18 -13.94 -17.80
CA ASN A 462 5.14 -14.78 -16.61
C ASN A 462 5.61 -16.18 -16.93
N ASP A 463 6.63 -16.65 -16.24
CA ASP A 463 7.05 -18.05 -16.26
C ASP A 463 6.34 -18.81 -15.13
N PHE A 464 5.23 -19.43 -15.48
CA PHE A 464 4.39 -20.17 -14.52
C PHE A 464 5.08 -21.40 -13.90
N ALA A 465 6.20 -21.86 -14.46
CA ALA A 465 6.98 -22.96 -13.87
C ALA A 465 7.76 -22.51 -12.62
N THR A 466 8.02 -21.21 -12.48
CA THR A 466 8.79 -20.62 -11.40
C THR A 466 7.95 -19.77 -10.43
N LEU A 467 6.64 -19.73 -10.61
CA LEU A 467 5.72 -19.03 -9.70
C LEU A 467 5.15 -19.97 -8.64
N PRO A 468 4.93 -19.48 -7.41
CA PRO A 468 4.32 -20.25 -6.33
C PRO A 468 2.86 -20.62 -6.57
#